data_8e6fb906610a96bf57ffcffe2abae03f
#
_entry.id   8e6fb906610a96bf57ffcffe2abae03f
#
_cell.length_a   1.000
_cell.length_b   1.000
_cell.length_c   1.000
_cell.angle_alpha   90.00
_cell.angle_beta   90.00
_cell.angle_gamma   90.00
#
_symmetry.space_group_name_H-M   'P 1'
#
loop_
_entity.id
_entity.type
_entity.pdbx_description
1 polymer ?
#
loop_
_entity_poly.entity_id
_entity_poly.type
_entity_poly.pdbx_seq_one_letter_code
_entity_poly.pdbx_strand_id
1 'polypeptide(L)'
;MHPVPVIGYVESGVFLVKIEGQSQQRYTAGQAIYEPANTTIERYNNESSTEPAVLIAYYLAGAKDQILIKFCLRVRDLQMWRSR
;
A
#
# COMPACT_ATOMS: atom_id res chain seq x y z
N MET A 1 -4.42 -2.15 9.44
CA MET A 1 -5.76 -2.57 9.05
C MET A 1 -6.67 -1.36 8.87
N HIS A 2 -7.44 -1.29 7.81
CA HIS A 2 -8.40 -0.21 7.62
C HIS A 2 -9.77 -0.78 7.29
N PRO A 3 -10.82 0.01 7.58
CA PRO A 3 -12.18 -0.48 7.39
C PRO A 3 -12.65 -0.43 5.93
N VAL A 4 -11.85 0.11 5.04
CA VAL A 4 -12.21 0.18 3.63
C VAL A 4 -11.10 -0.45 2.80
N PRO A 5 -11.43 -0.93 1.60
CA PRO A 5 -10.39 -1.46 0.72
C PRO A 5 -9.49 -0.34 0.23
N VAL A 6 -8.28 -0.70 -0.11
CA VAL A 6 -7.31 0.26 -0.63
C VAL A 6 -6.67 -0.32 -1.87
N ILE A 7 -6.47 0.52 -2.86
CA ILE A 7 -5.70 0.15 -4.04
C ILE A 7 -4.46 1.01 -4.05
N GLY A 8 -3.30 0.35 -4.00
CA GLY A 8 -2.03 1.04 -4.11
C GLY A 8 -1.50 0.91 -5.51
N TYR A 9 -0.92 1.97 -6.02
CA TYR A 9 -0.28 1.96 -7.31
C TYR A 9 1.17 2.35 -7.12
N VAL A 10 2.08 1.49 -7.56
CA VAL A 10 3.51 1.77 -7.43
C VAL A 10 3.93 2.69 -8.56
N GLU A 11 4.26 3.91 -8.22
CA GLU A 11 4.68 4.87 -9.22
C GLU A 11 6.16 4.69 -9.53
N SER A 12 6.96 4.43 -8.52
CA SER A 12 8.38 4.18 -8.72
C SER A 12 8.92 3.34 -7.58
N GLY A 13 10.02 2.66 -7.83
CA GLY A 13 10.65 1.82 -6.83
C GLY A 13 10.02 0.46 -6.74
N VAL A 14 10.32 -0.24 -5.65
CA VAL A 14 9.83 -1.59 -5.44
C VAL A 14 9.34 -1.73 -4.01
N PHE A 15 8.17 -2.30 -3.85
CA PHE A 15 7.60 -2.54 -2.54
C PHE A 15 7.49 -4.03 -2.25
N LEU A 16 7.78 -4.39 -1.02
CA LEU A 16 7.55 -5.74 -0.52
C LEU A 16 6.33 -5.69 0.36
N VAL A 17 5.34 -6.50 0.04
CA VAL A 17 4.06 -6.46 0.74
C VAL A 17 3.68 -7.86 1.19
N LYS A 18 3.32 -7.98 2.45
CA LYS A 18 2.82 -9.24 2.99
C LYS A 18 1.48 -8.96 3.64
N ILE A 19 0.45 -9.52 3.07
CA ILE A 19 -0.90 -9.40 3.59
C ILE A 19 -1.21 -10.68 4.35
N GLU A 20 -1.86 -10.56 5.47
CA GLU A 20 -2.24 -11.70 6.28
C GLU A 20 -2.93 -12.76 5.45
N GLY A 21 -2.49 -14.00 5.56
CA GLY A 21 -3.08 -15.09 4.80
C GLY A 21 -2.55 -15.27 3.40
N GLN A 22 -1.66 -14.39 2.96
CA GLN A 22 -1.07 -14.47 1.63
C GLN A 22 0.44 -14.53 1.72
N SER A 23 1.08 -15.00 0.68
CA SER A 23 2.54 -15.00 0.66
C SER A 23 3.04 -13.60 0.33
N GLN A 24 4.29 -13.33 0.71
CA GLN A 24 4.89 -12.04 0.43
C GLN A 24 5.02 -11.84 -1.07
N GLN A 25 4.70 -10.65 -1.53
CA GLN A 25 4.77 -10.29 -2.92
C GLN A 25 5.69 -9.10 -3.13
N ARG A 26 6.24 -9.02 -4.31
CA ARG A 26 7.13 -7.94 -4.70
C ARG A 26 6.43 -7.17 -5.82
N TYR A 27 6.26 -5.87 -5.63
CA TYR A 27 5.55 -5.02 -6.58
C TYR A 27 6.49 -3.97 -7.14
N THR A 28 6.53 -3.86 -8.45
CA THR A 28 7.39 -2.90 -9.13
C THR A 28 6.55 -1.80 -9.77
N ALA A 29 7.22 -0.79 -10.30
CA ALA A 29 6.54 0.36 -10.90
C ALA A 29 5.52 -0.10 -11.94
N GLY A 30 4.35 0.48 -11.90
CA GLY A 30 3.27 0.15 -12.82
C GLY A 30 2.32 -0.91 -12.30
N GLN A 31 2.61 -1.52 -11.17
CA GLN A 31 1.75 -2.56 -10.61
C GLN A 31 0.85 -2.00 -9.53
N ALA A 32 -0.31 -2.61 -9.39
CA ALA A 32 -1.27 -2.22 -8.37
C ALA A 32 -1.31 -3.27 -7.27
N ILE A 33 -1.58 -2.81 -6.06
CA ILE A 33 -1.67 -3.66 -4.88
C ILE A 33 -3.06 -3.48 -4.30
N TYR A 34 -3.79 -4.57 -4.15
CA TYR A 34 -5.12 -4.50 -3.57
C TYR A 34 -5.07 -4.94 -2.12
N GLU A 35 -5.58 -4.11 -1.23
CA GLU A 35 -5.66 -4.42 0.18
C GLU A 35 -7.12 -4.50 0.57
N PRO A 36 -7.61 -5.70 0.88
CA PRO A 36 -9.01 -5.85 1.30
C PRO A 36 -9.29 -5.10 2.60
N ALA A 37 -10.53 -4.72 2.80
CA ALA A 37 -10.93 -4.08 4.03
C ALA A 37 -10.68 -5.02 5.21
N ASN A 38 -10.39 -4.44 6.36
CA ASN A 38 -10.26 -5.18 7.62
C ASN A 38 -9.26 -6.33 7.58
N THR A 39 -8.18 -6.13 6.85
CA THR A 39 -7.15 -7.15 6.69
C THR A 39 -5.84 -6.61 7.22
N THR A 40 -5.12 -7.44 7.93
CA THR A 40 -3.84 -7.03 8.51
C THR A 40 -2.74 -7.06 7.46
N ILE A 41 -2.00 -5.99 7.40
CA ILE A 41 -0.84 -5.90 6.52
C ILE A 41 0.38 -6.17 7.38
N GLU A 42 1.05 -7.28 7.12
CA GLU A 42 2.18 -7.69 7.94
C GLU A 42 3.49 -7.03 7.53
N ARG A 43 3.58 -6.66 6.28
CA ARG A 43 4.78 -6.00 5.78
C ARG A 43 4.40 -5.08 4.63
N TYR A 44 4.99 -3.92 4.61
CA TYR A 44 4.74 -2.96 3.54
C TYR A 44 5.90 -1.99 3.53
N ASN A 45 6.95 -2.34 2.84
CA ASN A 45 8.14 -1.51 2.89
C ASN A 45 8.86 -1.47 1.56
N ASN A 46 9.71 -0.48 1.44
CA ASN A 46 10.56 -0.30 0.29
C ASN A 46 11.64 -1.38 0.29
N GLU A 47 11.82 -2.05 -0.82
CA GLU A 47 12.84 -3.08 -0.94
C GLU A 47 14.24 -2.49 -0.82
N SER A 48 14.44 -1.30 -1.36
CA SER A 48 15.74 -0.68 -1.36
C SER A 48 16.02 0.06 -0.06
N SER A 49 17.25 0.03 0.37
CA SER A 49 17.66 0.80 1.54
C SER A 49 18.22 2.17 1.14
N THR A 50 18.38 2.41 -0.15
CA THR A 50 19.01 3.65 -0.62
C THR A 50 18.13 4.47 -1.55
N GLU A 51 17.28 3.81 -2.34
CA GLU A 51 16.47 4.50 -3.32
C GLU A 51 15.04 4.69 -2.80
N PRO A 52 14.44 5.84 -3.04
CA PRO A 52 13.06 6.04 -2.59
C PRO A 52 12.09 5.24 -3.42
N ALA A 53 10.95 4.95 -2.85
CA ALA A 53 9.85 4.33 -3.57
C ALA A 53 8.62 5.19 -3.35
N VAL A 54 7.80 5.31 -4.37
CA VAL A 54 6.63 6.18 -4.34
C VAL A 54 5.39 5.35 -4.60
N LEU A 55 4.46 5.47 -3.69
CA LEU A 55 3.20 4.76 -3.78
C LEU A 55 2.05 5.76 -3.73
N ILE A 56 1.07 5.55 -4.56
CA ILE A 56 -0.16 6.33 -4.53
C ILE A 56 -1.24 5.39 -4.04
N ALA A 57 -1.88 5.74 -2.95
CA ALA A 57 -2.92 4.90 -2.37
C ALA A 57 -4.29 5.56 -2.53
N TYR A 58 -5.25 4.76 -2.93
CA TYR A 58 -6.62 5.18 -3.10
C TYR A 58 -7.47 4.42 -2.11
N TYR A 59 -8.08 5.13 -1.19
CA TYR A 59 -8.96 4.54 -0.20
C TYR A 59 -10.37 4.57 -0.76
N LEU A 60 -10.99 3.41 -0.86
CA LEU A 60 -12.30 3.30 -1.47
C LEU A 60 -13.38 3.40 -0.40
N ALA A 61 -13.96 4.56 -0.28
CA ALA A 61 -15.05 4.77 0.67
C ALA A 61 -16.34 4.25 0.09
N GLY A 62 -17.41 4.36 0.82
CA GLY A 62 -18.70 3.88 0.37
C GLY A 62 -19.17 4.58 -0.89
N ALA A 63 -20.14 4.00 -1.53
CA ALA A 63 -20.61 4.48 -2.83
C ALA A 63 -20.99 5.95 -2.84
N LYS A 64 -21.51 6.43 -1.76
CA LYS A 64 -21.94 7.82 -1.71
C LYS A 64 -20.81 8.78 -1.54
N ASP A 65 -19.77 8.32 -0.93
CA ASP A 65 -18.64 9.16 -0.60
C ASP A 65 -17.45 8.77 -1.39
N GLN A 66 -17.54 8.76 -2.60
CA GLN A 66 -16.49 8.39 -3.51
C GLN A 66 -15.21 9.16 -3.31
N ILE A 67 -14.71 9.20 -2.14
CA ILE A 67 -13.51 9.97 -1.85
C ILE A 67 -12.30 9.12 -2.09
N LEU A 68 -11.47 9.59 -2.96
CA LEU A 68 -10.20 8.95 -3.21
C LEU A 68 -9.15 9.78 -2.54
N ILE A 69 -8.54 9.24 -1.52
CA ILE A 69 -7.46 9.92 -0.84
C ILE A 69 -6.17 9.47 -1.48
N LYS A 70 -5.50 10.40 -2.06
CA LYS A 70 -4.26 10.13 -2.72
C LYS A 70 -3.11 10.39 -1.78
N PHE A 71 -2.32 9.41 -1.57
CA PHE A 71 -1.18 9.46 -0.71
C PHE A 71 0.05 9.19 -1.54
N CYS A 72 1.03 10.02 -1.42
CA CYS A 72 2.27 9.81 -2.13
C CYS A 72 3.36 9.64 -1.10
N LEU A 73 3.85 8.43 -0.93
CA LEU A 73 4.83 8.14 0.09
C LEU A 73 6.18 7.86 -0.52
N ARG A 74 7.17 8.55 -0.02
CA ARG A 74 8.52 8.44 -0.47
C ARG A 74 9.36 8.04 0.69
N VAL A 75 9.17 6.81 1.14
CA VAL A 75 9.86 6.36 2.33
C VAL A 75 10.44 5.00 2.10
N ARG A 76 11.39 4.67 2.93
CA ARG A 76 12.03 3.40 2.92
C ARG A 76 11.17 2.35 3.55
N ASP A 77 10.41 2.75 4.55
CA ASP A 77 9.66 1.84 5.37
C ASP A 77 8.31 2.47 5.69
N LEU A 78 7.24 1.73 5.46
CA LEU A 78 5.90 2.21 5.71
C LEU A 78 5.32 1.68 7.00
N GLN A 79 6.11 1.68 8.06
CA GLN A 79 5.67 1.22 9.36
C GLN A 79 4.40 1.91 9.81
N MET A 80 4.32 3.20 9.62
CA MET A 80 3.16 3.97 9.98
C MET A 80 1.90 3.49 9.29
N TRP A 81 2.06 2.84 8.17
CA TRP A 81 0.95 2.37 7.38
C TRP A 81 0.21 1.25 8.08
N ARG A 82 0.91 0.51 8.89
CA ARG A 82 0.34 -0.64 9.57
C ARG A 82 -0.36 -0.29 10.86
N SER A 83 -0.12 0.87 11.38
CA SER A 83 -0.70 1.22 12.66
C SER A 83 -2.08 1.81 12.55
N ARG A 84 -2.65 1.80 11.42
CA ARG A 84 -3.98 2.35 11.25
C ARG A 84 -5.08 1.40 11.48
#